data_6fc348beefd274fe87056beb1afbb102
#
_entry.id   6fc348beefd274fe87056beb1afbb102
#
_cell.length_a   1.000
_cell.length_b   1.000
_cell.length_c   1.000
_cell.angle_alpha   90.00
_cell.angle_beta   90.00
_cell.angle_gamma   90.00
#
_symmetry.space_group_name_H-M   'P 1'
#
loop_
_entity.id
_entity.type
_entity.pdbx_description
1 polymer ?
#
loop_
_entity_poly.entity_id
_entity_poly.type
_entity_poly.pdbx_seq_one_letter_code
_entity_poly.pdbx_strand_id
1 'polypeptide(L)'
;MLIVTRGKIGSDFVYSNIKITKTLDNPEVEVDSTGAGDAFFATFICEYIKNNFFLDEEFINKTYEKATKLTRKVVKKFGARGHINSLYKIKKKNNVCTCENFEITARKKIKRCNINVNNLEVRVINAINSNAYKKLKQIDFHNFKNSLFLGTGGSFSAAIFASKVINELYGNNAISLLPRDAYYRNNSLVDSIFLFSYSGTTNDLFVSTSSLDNKLKYIITKGEVEKIVTKIKISKDNIITYRTGTNKGKERGYLSFEGTLAPASLFLKLYFEVKGLENIDDFIRESLDYWKKYFNDYFNGNKDFLSKFFKPKDCFNIFIGDFTSVAGTDLESKIIESGIFSCLVHEKKNFSHGRFINYEHNKK
;
A
#
# COMPACT_ATOMS: atom_id res chain seq x y z
N MET A 1 -6.88 12.98 -29.49
CA MET A 1 -5.85 12.18 -30.20
C MET A 1 -5.85 10.77 -29.63
N LEU A 2 -5.85 9.75 -30.50
CA LEU A 2 -5.62 8.35 -30.14
C LEU A 2 -4.21 7.97 -30.54
N ILE A 3 -3.45 7.33 -29.66
CA ILE A 3 -2.13 6.81 -29.93
C ILE A 3 -2.18 5.29 -29.72
N VAL A 4 -1.78 4.54 -30.74
CA VAL A 4 -1.68 3.08 -30.67
C VAL A 4 -0.22 2.69 -30.86
N THR A 5 0.43 2.18 -29.83
CA THR A 5 1.80 1.65 -29.91
C THR A 5 1.80 0.22 -30.42
N ARG A 6 2.69 -0.12 -31.33
CA ARG A 6 2.84 -1.45 -31.94
C ARG A 6 4.19 -2.09 -31.64
N GLY A 7 4.75 -1.80 -30.49
CA GLY A 7 6.05 -2.31 -30.05
C GLY A 7 7.17 -1.95 -31.03
N LYS A 8 7.90 -2.96 -31.51
CA LYS A 8 9.01 -2.79 -32.46
C LYS A 8 8.62 -2.25 -33.84
N ILE A 9 7.34 -2.29 -34.19
CA ILE A 9 6.85 -1.84 -35.51
C ILE A 9 6.69 -0.33 -35.54
N GLY A 10 6.43 0.32 -34.40
CA GLY A 10 6.20 1.76 -34.31
C GLY A 10 4.90 2.15 -33.64
N SER A 11 4.26 3.23 -34.14
CA SER A 11 3.02 3.75 -33.54
C SER A 11 2.13 4.41 -34.57
N ASP A 12 0.82 4.31 -34.36
CA ASP A 12 -0.20 5.03 -35.12
C ASP A 12 -0.78 6.17 -34.28
N PHE A 13 -0.98 7.31 -34.90
CA PHE A 13 -1.60 8.49 -34.33
C PHE A 13 -2.87 8.82 -35.13
N VAL A 14 -3.98 8.95 -34.47
CA VAL A 14 -5.25 9.39 -35.08
C VAL A 14 -5.67 10.66 -34.36
N TYR A 15 -5.76 11.74 -35.15
CA TYR A 15 -6.15 13.06 -34.67
C TYR A 15 -7.07 13.71 -35.69
N SER A 16 -8.27 14.07 -35.32
CA SER A 16 -9.33 14.48 -36.23
C SER A 16 -9.50 13.43 -37.32
N ASN A 17 -9.37 13.81 -38.59
CA ASN A 17 -9.45 12.93 -39.75
C ASN A 17 -8.07 12.51 -40.29
N ILE A 18 -7.00 12.80 -39.58
CA ILE A 18 -5.63 12.51 -39.98
C ILE A 18 -5.15 11.27 -39.27
N LYS A 19 -4.62 10.32 -40.04
CA LYS A 19 -3.89 9.16 -39.50
C LYS A 19 -2.42 9.27 -39.88
N ILE A 20 -1.54 9.32 -38.87
CA ILE A 20 -0.08 9.33 -39.03
C ILE A 20 0.46 8.00 -38.55
N THR A 21 1.14 7.26 -39.41
CA THR A 21 1.82 6.03 -39.06
C THR A 21 3.32 6.29 -38.99
N LYS A 22 3.92 5.98 -37.86
CA LYS A 22 5.38 6.05 -37.66
C LYS A 22 5.95 4.66 -37.49
N THR A 23 6.95 4.35 -38.29
CA THR A 23 7.75 3.13 -38.17
C THR A 23 8.98 3.38 -37.31
N LEU A 24 9.44 2.35 -36.61
CA LEU A 24 10.65 2.42 -35.82
C LEU A 24 11.84 1.91 -36.66
N ASP A 25 12.69 2.85 -37.10
CA ASP A 25 13.92 2.48 -37.80
C ASP A 25 14.94 1.92 -36.80
N ASN A 26 15.55 0.78 -37.13
CA ASN A 26 16.58 0.11 -36.33
C ASN A 26 16.14 -0.09 -34.87
N PRO A 27 15.18 -1.00 -34.59
CA PRO A 27 14.78 -1.30 -33.22
C PRO A 27 15.98 -1.80 -32.41
N GLU A 28 16.12 -1.27 -31.19
CA GLU A 28 17.17 -1.69 -30.26
C GLU A 28 16.96 -3.16 -29.85
N VAL A 29 18.06 -3.82 -29.49
CA VAL A 29 17.97 -5.12 -28.83
C VAL A 29 17.29 -4.92 -27.49
N GLU A 30 16.15 -5.55 -27.35
CA GLU A 30 15.30 -5.46 -26.18
C GLU A 30 15.83 -6.36 -25.07
N VAL A 31 16.09 -5.76 -23.91
CA VAL A 31 16.43 -6.47 -22.67
C VAL A 31 15.15 -6.68 -21.87
N ASP A 32 14.31 -5.64 -21.76
CA ASP A 32 13.02 -5.70 -21.07
C ASP A 32 12.13 -4.56 -21.59
N SER A 33 10.93 -4.89 -22.07
CA SER A 33 9.96 -3.91 -22.58
C SER A 33 9.09 -3.28 -21.48
N THR A 34 9.23 -3.70 -20.24
CA THR A 34 8.43 -3.18 -19.12
C THR A 34 8.60 -1.68 -18.96
N GLY A 35 7.49 -0.94 -19.02
CA GLY A 35 7.48 0.52 -18.89
C GLY A 35 7.82 1.28 -20.17
N ALA A 36 8.11 0.61 -21.28
CA ALA A 36 8.39 1.27 -22.56
C ALA A 36 7.19 2.07 -23.07
N GLY A 37 5.99 1.48 -23.03
CA GLY A 37 4.74 2.15 -23.37
C GLY A 37 4.46 3.34 -22.45
N ASP A 38 4.62 3.17 -21.15
CA ASP A 38 4.41 4.22 -20.16
C ASP A 38 5.34 5.42 -20.40
N ALA A 39 6.61 5.16 -20.66
CA ALA A 39 7.60 6.20 -20.97
C ALA A 39 7.26 6.94 -22.26
N PHE A 40 6.76 6.21 -23.28
CA PHE A 40 6.30 6.79 -24.54
C PHE A 40 5.12 7.74 -24.32
N PHE A 41 4.07 7.27 -23.65
CA PHE A 41 2.89 8.07 -23.36
C PHE A 41 3.20 9.25 -22.45
N ALA A 42 3.98 9.04 -21.39
CA ALA A 42 4.37 10.12 -20.49
C ALA A 42 5.09 11.24 -21.22
N THR A 43 5.95 10.91 -22.21
CA THR A 43 6.60 11.91 -23.04
C THR A 43 5.60 12.72 -23.85
N PHE A 44 4.61 12.05 -24.48
CA PHE A 44 3.57 12.74 -25.24
C PHE A 44 2.74 13.67 -24.35
N ILE A 45 2.33 13.22 -23.19
CA ILE A 45 1.56 14.04 -22.23
C ILE A 45 2.37 15.27 -21.81
N CYS A 46 3.63 15.09 -21.43
CA CYS A 46 4.50 16.20 -21.01
C CYS A 46 4.71 17.24 -22.11
N GLU A 47 4.98 16.79 -23.34
CA GLU A 47 5.19 17.71 -24.46
C GLU A 47 3.89 18.39 -24.89
N TYR A 48 2.76 17.71 -24.84
CA TYR A 48 1.44 18.28 -25.11
C TYR A 48 1.07 19.41 -24.14
N ILE A 49 1.34 19.22 -22.85
CA ILE A 49 1.16 20.26 -21.84
C ILE A 49 2.08 21.46 -22.13
N LYS A 50 3.36 21.20 -22.46
CA LYS A 50 4.33 22.26 -22.78
C LYS A 50 3.97 23.04 -24.06
N ASN A 51 3.28 22.39 -24.97
CA ASN A 51 2.80 22.99 -26.21
C ASN A 51 1.41 23.66 -26.07
N ASN A 52 1.02 24.00 -24.84
CA ASN A 52 -0.26 24.62 -24.50
C ASN A 52 -1.48 23.88 -25.10
N PHE A 53 -1.43 22.54 -25.07
CA PHE A 53 -2.47 21.65 -25.58
C PHE A 53 -2.73 21.77 -27.10
N PHE A 54 -1.80 22.33 -27.87
CA PHE A 54 -1.90 22.41 -29.30
C PHE A 54 -1.35 21.14 -29.97
N LEU A 55 -2.04 20.65 -31.00
CA LEU A 55 -1.70 19.44 -31.74
C LEU A 55 -1.71 19.73 -33.23
N ASP A 56 -0.59 19.46 -33.86
CA ASP A 56 -0.43 19.40 -35.32
C ASP A 56 0.50 18.26 -35.72
N GLU A 57 0.75 18.09 -37.00
CA GLU A 57 1.62 17.05 -37.52
C GLU A 57 3.08 17.26 -37.12
N GLU A 58 3.54 18.50 -37.08
CA GLU A 58 4.91 18.85 -36.67
C GLU A 58 5.14 18.47 -35.20
N PHE A 59 4.17 18.80 -34.33
CA PHE A 59 4.22 18.40 -32.92
C PHE A 59 4.30 16.88 -32.78
N ILE A 60 3.47 16.12 -33.51
CA ILE A 60 3.46 14.65 -33.43
C ILE A 60 4.83 14.09 -33.85
N ASN A 61 5.39 14.60 -34.95
CA ASN A 61 6.68 14.16 -35.48
C ASN A 61 7.80 14.39 -34.46
N LYS A 62 7.92 15.61 -33.95
CA LYS A 62 8.94 16.01 -32.96
C LYS A 62 8.81 15.25 -31.65
N THR A 63 7.58 15.05 -31.19
CA THR A 63 7.31 14.35 -29.94
C THR A 63 7.55 12.85 -30.09
N TYR A 64 7.24 12.25 -31.25
CA TYR A 64 7.55 10.85 -31.54
C TYR A 64 9.06 10.58 -31.46
N GLU A 65 9.90 11.44 -32.01
CA GLU A 65 11.36 11.29 -31.93
C GLU A 65 11.86 11.33 -30.47
N LYS A 66 11.35 12.27 -29.68
CA LYS A 66 11.69 12.36 -28.24
C LYS A 66 11.23 11.12 -27.46
N ALA A 67 9.99 10.71 -27.68
CA ALA A 67 9.41 9.55 -27.02
C ALA A 67 10.18 8.26 -27.36
N THR A 68 10.48 8.07 -28.65
CA THR A 68 11.27 6.94 -29.14
C THR A 68 12.67 6.91 -28.51
N LYS A 69 13.34 8.07 -28.45
CA LYS A 69 14.68 8.19 -27.83
C LYS A 69 14.66 7.81 -26.35
N LEU A 70 13.61 8.15 -25.62
CA LEU A 70 13.47 7.77 -24.22
C LEU A 70 13.15 6.28 -24.09
N THR A 71 12.20 5.78 -24.88
CA THR A 71 11.79 4.37 -24.89
C THR A 71 12.97 3.44 -25.21
N ARG A 72 13.83 3.81 -26.15
CA ARG A 72 15.09 3.07 -26.45
C ARG A 72 16.01 2.93 -25.22
N LYS A 73 16.00 3.91 -24.32
CA LYS A 73 16.78 3.82 -23.06
C LYS A 73 16.12 2.89 -22.05
N VAL A 74 14.78 2.85 -22.03
CA VAL A 74 14.01 1.99 -21.13
C VAL A 74 14.24 0.53 -21.49
N VAL A 75 14.05 0.16 -22.76
CA VAL A 75 14.13 -1.25 -23.21
C VAL A 75 15.54 -1.87 -23.09
N LYS A 76 16.58 -1.06 -22.92
CA LYS A 76 17.97 -1.54 -22.73
C LYS A 76 18.28 -1.98 -21.30
N LYS A 77 17.34 -1.84 -20.37
CA LYS A 77 17.57 -2.12 -18.95
C LYS A 77 16.42 -2.87 -18.35
N PHE A 78 16.70 -3.70 -17.35
CA PHE A 78 15.67 -4.43 -16.62
C PHE A 78 14.81 -3.49 -15.77
N GLY A 79 13.51 -3.72 -15.81
CA GLY A 79 12.47 -3.03 -15.05
C GLY A 79 12.13 -1.64 -15.57
N ALA A 80 10.89 -1.22 -15.37
CA ALA A 80 10.34 0.04 -15.87
C ALA A 80 11.14 1.30 -15.49
N ARG A 81 11.96 1.24 -14.45
CA ARG A 81 12.76 2.34 -13.91
C ARG A 81 14.28 2.13 -14.04
N GLY A 82 14.72 1.04 -14.66
CA GLY A 82 16.14 0.73 -14.80
C GLY A 82 16.98 1.82 -15.49
N HIS A 83 16.35 2.63 -16.36
CA HIS A 83 16.97 3.77 -17.03
C HIS A 83 17.13 5.01 -16.14
N ILE A 84 16.35 5.15 -15.08
CA ILE A 84 16.36 6.34 -14.19
C ILE A 84 17.68 6.45 -13.46
N ASN A 85 18.23 5.34 -12.99
CA ASN A 85 19.52 5.32 -12.30
C ASN A 85 20.69 5.83 -13.16
N SER A 86 20.53 5.86 -14.49
CA SER A 86 21.55 6.41 -15.41
C SER A 86 21.31 7.88 -15.80
N LEU A 87 20.09 8.39 -15.57
CA LEU A 87 19.72 9.77 -15.90
C LEU A 87 19.89 10.73 -14.72
N TYR A 88 19.78 10.24 -13.50
CA TYR A 88 19.98 11.03 -12.30
C TYR A 88 21.43 10.94 -11.79
N LYS A 89 22.38 11.47 -12.54
CA LYS A 89 23.42 12.27 -11.89
C LYS A 89 22.74 13.58 -11.50
N ILE A 90 22.06 13.57 -10.36
CA ILE A 90 21.52 14.79 -9.76
C ILE A 90 22.73 15.68 -9.50
N LYS A 91 22.86 16.74 -10.28
CA LYS A 91 23.73 17.85 -9.90
C LYS A 91 23.23 18.26 -8.51
N LYS A 92 24.08 18.10 -7.49
CA LYS A 92 23.85 18.63 -6.14
C LYS A 92 23.47 20.10 -6.25
N LYS A 93 22.18 20.40 -6.26
CA LYS A 93 21.66 21.71 -5.89
C LYS A 93 21.09 21.53 -4.50
N ASN A 94 21.70 22.21 -3.55
CA ASN A 94 21.33 22.30 -2.16
C ASN A 94 19.82 22.53 -2.05
N ASN A 95 19.15 21.79 -1.16
CA ASN A 95 17.79 21.93 -0.68
C ASN A 95 16.68 21.07 -1.32
N VAL A 96 16.96 19.89 -1.86
CA VAL A 96 15.91 18.91 -2.14
C VAL A 96 16.23 17.63 -1.39
N CYS A 97 15.21 17.02 -0.78
CA CYS A 97 15.27 15.75 -0.08
C CYS A 97 16.15 14.75 -0.87
N THR A 98 17.34 14.51 -0.40
CA THR A 98 18.29 13.65 -1.07
C THR A 98 18.00 12.21 -0.64
N CYS A 99 17.75 11.32 -1.61
CA CYS A 99 17.62 9.88 -1.37
C CYS A 99 18.84 9.30 -0.63
N GLU A 100 20.02 9.92 -0.74
CA GLU A 100 21.22 9.59 0.04
C GLU A 100 20.98 9.74 1.55
N ASN A 101 20.25 10.75 2.00
CA ASN A 101 19.88 10.90 3.42
C ASN A 101 18.88 9.84 3.86
N PHE A 102 18.02 9.37 2.97
CA PHE A 102 17.07 8.31 3.25
C PHE A 102 17.79 6.96 3.41
N GLU A 103 18.73 6.61 2.53
CA GLU A 103 19.53 5.38 2.64
C GLU A 103 20.37 5.38 3.92
N ILE A 104 21.06 6.49 4.22
CA ILE A 104 21.87 6.63 5.44
C ILE A 104 20.98 6.55 6.69
N THR A 105 19.81 7.17 6.66
CA THR A 105 18.88 7.16 7.79
C THR A 105 18.26 5.77 7.95
N ALA A 106 17.89 5.10 6.87
CA ALA A 106 17.38 3.74 6.90
C ALA A 106 18.44 2.76 7.41
N ARG A 107 19.66 2.79 6.89
CA ARG A 107 20.77 1.94 7.37
C ARG A 107 21.13 2.19 8.83
N LYS A 108 21.14 3.44 9.30
CA LYS A 108 21.35 3.77 10.73
C LYS A 108 20.19 3.28 11.59
N LYS A 109 18.96 3.35 11.10
CA LYS A 109 17.79 2.81 11.79
C LYS A 109 17.83 1.29 11.84
N ILE A 110 18.12 0.60 10.74
CA ILE A 110 18.26 -0.87 10.69
C ILE A 110 19.27 -1.37 11.72
N LYS A 111 20.43 -0.74 11.85
CA LYS A 111 21.44 -1.08 12.87
C LYS A 111 20.97 -0.92 14.34
N ARG A 112 19.90 -0.15 14.58
CA ARG A 112 19.33 0.13 15.91
C ARG A 112 17.97 -0.52 16.14
N CYS A 113 17.50 -1.34 15.21
CA CYS A 113 16.16 -1.88 15.25
C CYS A 113 16.08 -3.14 16.12
N ASN A 114 15.64 -2.96 17.33
CA ASN A 114 14.95 -4.02 18.04
C ASN A 114 13.49 -4.02 17.61
N ILE A 115 13.07 -5.06 16.91
CA ILE A 115 11.64 -5.31 16.65
C ILE A 115 11.02 -5.58 18.02
N ASN A 116 10.16 -4.69 18.48
CA ASN A 116 9.54 -4.86 19.80
C ASN A 116 8.25 -5.66 19.67
N VAL A 117 8.39 -6.97 19.70
CA VAL A 117 7.26 -7.92 19.81
C VAL A 117 6.99 -8.37 21.24
N ASN A 118 7.78 -7.87 22.22
CA ASN A 118 7.60 -8.26 23.61
C ASN A 118 6.21 -7.82 24.12
N ASN A 119 5.52 -8.75 24.77
CA ASN A 119 4.18 -8.57 25.30
C ASN A 119 3.17 -8.04 24.24
N LEU A 120 3.34 -8.43 22.98
CA LEU A 120 2.43 -7.99 21.91
C LEU A 120 1.00 -8.48 22.18
N GLU A 121 0.86 -9.72 22.65
CA GLU A 121 -0.41 -10.32 23.10
C GLU A 121 -1.10 -9.47 24.17
N VAL A 122 -0.38 -9.08 25.20
CA VAL A 122 -0.91 -8.23 26.28
C VAL A 122 -1.36 -6.87 25.76
N ARG A 123 -0.57 -6.27 24.86
CA ARG A 123 -0.90 -4.97 24.25
C ARG A 123 -2.18 -5.05 23.40
N VAL A 124 -2.34 -6.11 22.64
CA VAL A 124 -3.53 -6.36 21.82
C VAL A 124 -4.76 -6.61 22.70
N ILE A 125 -4.63 -7.45 23.72
CA ILE A 125 -5.70 -7.73 24.70
C ILE A 125 -6.11 -6.45 25.43
N ASN A 126 -5.18 -5.63 25.87
CA ASN A 126 -5.50 -4.34 26.49
C ASN A 126 -6.27 -3.41 25.53
N ALA A 127 -5.95 -3.43 24.23
CA ALA A 127 -6.67 -2.64 23.25
C ALA A 127 -8.14 -3.07 23.13
N ILE A 128 -8.42 -4.36 23.00
CA ILE A 128 -9.78 -4.88 22.86
C ILE A 128 -10.62 -4.80 24.15
N ASN A 129 -9.96 -4.71 25.31
CA ASN A 129 -10.61 -4.53 26.61
C ASN A 129 -10.67 -3.06 27.04
N SER A 130 -10.16 -2.14 26.21
CA SER A 130 -10.25 -0.70 26.43
C SER A 130 -11.65 -0.15 26.09
N ASN A 131 -11.89 1.12 26.45
CA ASN A 131 -13.13 1.81 26.11
C ASN A 131 -13.38 1.92 24.58
N ALA A 132 -12.35 1.71 23.76
CA ALA A 132 -12.47 1.68 22.30
C ALA A 132 -13.49 0.64 21.82
N TYR A 133 -13.45 -0.55 22.41
CA TYR A 133 -14.39 -1.60 22.04
C TYR A 133 -15.85 -1.25 22.40
N LYS A 134 -16.06 -0.64 23.57
CA LYS A 134 -17.41 -0.18 23.98
C LYS A 134 -17.97 0.85 23.00
N LYS A 135 -17.14 1.80 22.55
CA LYS A 135 -17.53 2.78 21.52
C LYS A 135 -17.80 2.10 20.16
N LEU A 136 -16.95 1.17 19.73
CA LEU A 136 -17.14 0.44 18.49
C LEU A 136 -18.47 -0.33 18.48
N LYS A 137 -18.79 -0.99 19.57
CA LYS A 137 -20.05 -1.78 19.73
C LYS A 137 -21.31 -0.91 19.70
N GLN A 138 -21.19 0.38 20.02
CA GLN A 138 -22.33 1.32 19.96
C GLN A 138 -22.66 1.77 18.53
N ILE A 139 -21.81 1.48 17.56
CA ILE A 139 -22.05 1.82 16.17
C ILE A 139 -23.05 0.83 15.59
N ASP A 140 -24.16 1.34 15.11
CA ASP A 140 -25.16 0.53 14.41
C ASP A 140 -24.76 0.32 12.94
N PHE A 141 -24.02 -0.75 12.71
CA PHE A 141 -23.54 -1.12 11.38
C PHE A 141 -24.68 -1.52 10.43
N HIS A 142 -25.85 -1.90 10.91
CA HIS A 142 -27.00 -2.20 10.06
C HIS A 142 -27.51 -0.98 9.28
N ASN A 143 -27.27 0.22 9.80
CA ASN A 143 -27.67 1.46 9.14
C ASN A 143 -26.72 1.89 8.01
N PHE A 144 -25.58 1.22 7.83
CA PHE A 144 -24.59 1.59 6.82
C PHE A 144 -24.54 0.56 5.69
N LYS A 145 -25.22 0.86 4.57
CA LYS A 145 -25.20 -0.04 3.41
C LYS A 145 -23.86 0.02 2.68
N ASN A 146 -23.28 1.22 2.55
CA ASN A 146 -22.02 1.44 1.83
C ASN A 146 -21.02 2.19 2.70
N SER A 147 -19.96 1.52 3.10
CA SER A 147 -18.95 2.09 3.99
C SER A 147 -17.56 2.03 3.38
N LEU A 148 -16.77 3.09 3.59
CA LEU A 148 -15.34 3.09 3.24
C LEU A 148 -14.47 2.86 4.48
N PHE A 149 -13.51 1.98 4.34
CA PHE A 149 -12.50 1.66 5.34
C PHE A 149 -11.14 2.11 4.81
N LEU A 150 -10.58 3.17 5.39
CA LEU A 150 -9.40 3.85 4.85
C LEU A 150 -8.21 3.72 5.78
N GLY A 151 -7.05 3.40 5.24
CA GLY A 151 -5.80 3.32 5.97
C GLY A 151 -4.58 3.31 5.05
N THR A 152 -3.38 3.46 5.63
CA THR A 152 -2.11 3.42 4.90
C THR A 152 -1.12 2.53 5.63
N GLY A 153 -0.31 1.74 4.92
CA GLY A 153 0.63 0.78 5.51
C GLY A 153 -0.09 -0.27 6.38
N GLY A 154 0.42 -0.58 7.57
CA GLY A 154 -0.22 -1.54 8.48
C GLY A 154 -1.65 -1.16 8.90
N SER A 155 -1.99 0.14 8.92
CA SER A 155 -3.37 0.58 9.13
C SER A 155 -4.29 0.22 7.97
N PHE A 156 -3.78 0.08 6.76
CA PHE A 156 -4.56 -0.40 5.62
C PHE A 156 -4.92 -1.88 5.77
N SER A 157 -3.98 -2.70 6.24
CA SER A 157 -4.26 -4.11 6.54
C SER A 157 -5.37 -4.26 7.58
N ALA A 158 -5.36 -3.43 8.63
CA ALA A 158 -6.44 -3.39 9.62
C ALA A 158 -7.78 -2.95 8.99
N ALA A 159 -7.77 -1.98 8.08
CA ALA A 159 -8.95 -1.53 7.36
C ALA A 159 -9.53 -2.63 6.46
N ILE A 160 -8.69 -3.39 5.74
CA ILE A 160 -9.10 -4.54 4.93
C ILE A 160 -9.76 -5.60 5.82
N PHE A 161 -9.14 -5.94 6.96
CA PHE A 161 -9.70 -6.91 7.89
C PHE A 161 -11.07 -6.47 8.40
N ALA A 162 -11.17 -5.24 8.88
CA ALA A 162 -12.40 -4.67 9.41
C ALA A 162 -13.53 -4.65 8.37
N SER A 163 -13.25 -4.24 7.12
CA SER A 163 -14.25 -4.25 6.06
C SER A 163 -14.79 -5.65 5.77
N LYS A 164 -13.93 -6.69 5.77
CA LYS A 164 -14.34 -8.08 5.59
C LYS A 164 -15.23 -8.56 6.75
N VAL A 165 -14.87 -8.22 7.98
CA VAL A 165 -15.67 -8.55 9.16
C VAL A 165 -17.06 -7.91 9.09
N ILE A 166 -17.15 -6.64 8.73
CA ILE A 166 -18.43 -5.93 8.61
C ILE A 166 -19.30 -6.51 7.47
N ASN A 167 -18.68 -6.84 6.34
CA ASN A 167 -19.40 -7.51 5.25
C ASN A 167 -19.96 -8.88 5.68
N GLU A 168 -19.16 -9.67 6.38
CA GLU A 168 -19.55 -11.00 6.85
C GLU A 168 -20.64 -10.95 7.92
N LEU A 169 -20.58 -9.98 8.83
CA LEU A 169 -21.53 -9.90 9.95
C LEU A 169 -22.86 -9.27 9.55
N TYR A 170 -22.84 -8.26 8.66
CA TYR A 170 -24.00 -7.41 8.43
C TYR A 170 -24.47 -7.39 6.97
N GLY A 171 -23.76 -8.07 6.05
CA GLY A 171 -24.11 -8.07 4.63
C GLY A 171 -23.94 -6.72 3.94
N ASN A 172 -23.09 -5.84 4.51
CA ASN A 172 -22.88 -4.49 4.01
C ASN A 172 -21.95 -4.51 2.78
N ASN A 173 -21.91 -3.40 2.04
CA ASN A 173 -20.93 -3.15 1.02
C ASN A 173 -19.78 -2.29 1.60
N ALA A 174 -19.01 -2.89 2.50
CA ALA A 174 -17.83 -2.25 3.08
C ALA A 174 -16.61 -2.46 2.19
N ILE A 175 -16.00 -1.38 1.72
CA ILE A 175 -14.86 -1.40 0.81
C ILE A 175 -13.65 -0.77 1.48
N SER A 176 -12.51 -1.45 1.43
CA SER A 176 -11.23 -0.90 1.87
C SER A 176 -10.49 -0.22 0.73
N LEU A 177 -10.02 1.00 0.94
CA LEU A 177 -9.27 1.80 -0.02
C LEU A 177 -8.10 2.51 0.65
N LEU A 178 -7.08 2.84 -0.13
CA LEU A 178 -6.12 3.85 0.28
C LEU A 178 -6.79 5.24 0.34
N PRO A 179 -6.40 6.12 1.25
CA PRO A 179 -7.01 7.45 1.37
C PRO A 179 -6.99 8.25 0.08
N ARG A 180 -5.92 8.13 -0.70
CA ARG A 180 -5.79 8.78 -2.01
C ARG A 180 -6.82 8.29 -3.03
N ASP A 181 -7.08 6.98 -3.06
CA ASP A 181 -8.04 6.40 -4.00
C ASP A 181 -9.46 6.83 -3.66
N ALA A 182 -9.77 6.95 -2.37
CA ALA A 182 -11.05 7.50 -1.90
C ALA A 182 -11.25 8.96 -2.31
N TYR A 183 -10.17 9.77 -2.35
CA TYR A 183 -10.24 11.16 -2.78
C TYR A 183 -10.70 11.33 -4.23
N TYR A 184 -10.23 10.48 -5.14
CA TYR A 184 -10.54 10.56 -6.57
C TYR A 184 -11.81 9.80 -6.99
N ARG A 185 -12.43 9.07 -6.06
CA ARG A 185 -13.63 8.29 -6.35
C ARG A 185 -14.90 9.12 -6.21
N ASN A 186 -15.93 8.80 -7.00
CA ASN A 186 -17.28 9.27 -6.70
C ASN A 186 -17.83 8.53 -5.46
N ASN A 187 -18.02 9.29 -4.40
CA ASN A 187 -18.47 8.76 -3.09
C ASN A 187 -19.92 9.16 -2.77
N SER A 188 -20.75 9.47 -3.76
CA SER A 188 -22.14 9.90 -3.54
C SER A 188 -22.98 8.90 -2.75
N LEU A 189 -22.76 7.60 -2.99
CA LEU A 189 -23.48 6.50 -2.34
C LEU A 189 -22.87 6.05 -1.00
N VAL A 190 -21.79 6.65 -0.57
CA VAL A 190 -21.13 6.27 0.69
C VAL A 190 -21.90 6.84 1.87
N ASP A 191 -22.24 6.00 2.84
CA ASP A 191 -22.97 6.38 4.05
C ASP A 191 -22.00 6.78 5.17
N SER A 192 -20.94 6.02 5.33
CA SER A 192 -20.00 6.20 6.44
C SER A 192 -18.55 5.89 6.04
N ILE A 193 -17.62 6.46 6.82
CA ILE A 193 -16.18 6.33 6.59
C ILE A 193 -15.50 5.94 7.91
N PHE A 194 -14.72 4.88 7.86
CA PHE A 194 -13.90 4.38 8.95
C PHE A 194 -12.43 4.60 8.62
N LEU A 195 -11.78 5.47 9.38
CA LEU A 195 -10.39 5.86 9.21
C LEU A 195 -9.50 5.07 10.17
N PHE A 196 -8.48 4.42 9.66
CA PHE A 196 -7.50 3.69 10.45
C PHE A 196 -6.18 4.45 10.43
N SER A 197 -5.71 4.88 11.59
CA SER A 197 -4.42 5.55 11.70
C SER A 197 -3.86 5.43 13.10
N TYR A 198 -2.64 4.96 13.24
CA TYR A 198 -1.98 4.84 14.52
C TYR A 198 -1.87 6.20 15.25
N SER A 199 -1.44 7.24 14.56
CA SER A 199 -1.30 8.58 15.13
C SER A 199 -2.58 9.43 15.08
N GLY A 200 -3.51 9.09 14.17
CA GLY A 200 -4.71 9.87 13.89
C GLY A 200 -4.48 11.21 13.18
N THR A 201 -3.24 11.53 12.81
CA THR A 201 -2.88 12.86 12.28
C THR A 201 -2.07 12.82 10.99
N THR A 202 -2.10 11.71 10.25
CA THR A 202 -1.42 11.59 8.96
C THR A 202 -2.04 12.52 7.91
N ASN A 203 -1.21 13.06 7.02
CA ASN A 203 -1.68 13.99 5.99
C ASN A 203 -2.64 13.32 5.00
N ASP A 204 -2.42 12.05 4.69
CA ASP A 204 -3.26 11.27 3.77
C ASP A 204 -4.72 11.22 4.25
N LEU A 205 -4.93 11.04 5.56
CA LEU A 205 -6.27 11.08 6.14
C LEU A 205 -6.92 12.46 6.02
N PHE A 206 -6.15 13.52 6.24
CA PHE A 206 -6.64 14.89 6.10
C PHE A 206 -7.12 15.15 4.66
N VAL A 207 -6.30 14.81 3.67
CA VAL A 207 -6.64 15.00 2.25
C VAL A 207 -7.90 14.23 1.87
N SER A 208 -7.98 12.94 2.24
CA SER A 208 -9.15 12.12 1.93
C SER A 208 -10.43 12.61 2.61
N THR A 209 -10.34 13.10 3.85
CA THR A 209 -11.51 13.57 4.60
C THR A 209 -12.03 14.91 4.11
N SER A 210 -11.20 15.77 3.52
CA SER A 210 -11.64 17.06 2.97
C SER A 210 -12.58 16.91 1.77
N SER A 211 -12.45 15.86 0.98
CA SER A 211 -13.37 15.55 -0.13
C SER A 211 -14.66 14.85 0.31
N LEU A 212 -14.77 14.47 1.58
CA LEU A 212 -15.84 13.67 2.13
C LEU A 212 -16.53 14.38 3.32
N ASP A 213 -16.55 15.71 3.31
CA ASP A 213 -16.96 16.54 4.48
C ASP A 213 -18.38 16.25 4.96
N ASN A 214 -19.31 15.89 4.08
CA ASN A 214 -20.71 15.66 4.42
C ASN A 214 -21.03 14.21 4.85
N LYS A 215 -20.02 13.36 5.03
CA LYS A 215 -20.22 11.95 5.39
C LYS A 215 -19.94 11.71 6.87
N LEU A 216 -20.65 10.73 7.44
CA LEU A 216 -20.39 10.29 8.82
C LEU A 216 -19.00 9.64 8.88
N LYS A 217 -18.16 10.12 9.79
CA LYS A 217 -16.77 9.68 9.92
C LYS A 217 -16.50 9.10 11.29
N TYR A 218 -15.79 7.98 11.32
CA TYR A 218 -15.22 7.39 12.52
C TYR A 218 -13.70 7.25 12.34
N ILE A 219 -12.95 7.40 13.42
CA ILE A 219 -11.51 7.13 13.39
C ILE A 219 -11.11 6.15 14.48
N ILE A 220 -10.38 5.12 14.10
CA ILE A 220 -9.80 4.11 14.98
C ILE A 220 -8.31 4.41 15.13
N THR A 221 -7.88 4.75 16.35
CA THR A 221 -6.55 5.31 16.54
C THR A 221 -6.00 5.09 17.95
N LYS A 222 -4.68 5.23 18.11
CA LYS A 222 -4.01 5.41 19.41
C LYS A 222 -3.66 6.88 19.68
N GLY A 223 -3.93 7.77 18.72
CA GLY A 223 -3.61 9.20 18.80
C GLY A 223 -4.38 9.96 19.86
N GLU A 224 -3.97 11.19 20.07
CA GLU A 224 -4.58 12.13 21.02
C GLU A 224 -5.83 12.78 20.41
N VAL A 225 -6.95 12.70 21.12
CA VAL A 225 -8.27 13.16 20.65
C VAL A 225 -8.25 14.63 20.23
N GLU A 226 -7.63 15.47 21.03
CA GLU A 226 -7.60 16.94 20.82
C GLU A 226 -6.88 17.29 19.51
N LYS A 227 -5.77 16.64 19.22
CA LYS A 227 -5.01 16.83 17.97
C LYS A 227 -5.80 16.36 16.74
N ILE A 228 -6.59 15.31 16.89
CA ILE A 228 -7.40 14.74 15.79
C ILE A 228 -8.57 15.67 15.48
N VAL A 229 -9.31 16.09 16.49
CA VAL A 229 -10.46 17.01 16.32
C VAL A 229 -10.05 18.28 15.60
N THR A 230 -8.91 18.85 16.00
CA THR A 230 -8.41 20.09 15.40
C THR A 230 -8.04 19.91 13.91
N LYS A 231 -7.50 18.73 13.55
CA LYS A 231 -6.96 18.49 12.21
C LYS A 231 -8.00 17.97 11.21
N ILE A 232 -8.91 17.09 11.64
CA ILE A 232 -9.78 16.31 10.73
C ILE A 232 -11.25 16.77 10.78
N LYS A 233 -11.64 17.70 11.64
CA LYS A 233 -13.04 18.15 11.82
C LYS A 233 -14.01 16.98 12.04
N ILE A 234 -13.71 16.14 13.01
CA ILE A 234 -14.52 14.97 13.40
C ILE A 234 -15.07 15.18 14.85
N SER A 235 -16.27 14.69 15.12
CA SER A 235 -16.80 14.70 16.49
C SER A 235 -15.93 13.85 17.44
N LYS A 236 -15.76 14.29 18.69
CA LYS A 236 -15.06 13.52 19.74
C LYS A 236 -15.69 12.15 19.98
N ASP A 237 -17.00 12.04 19.82
CA ASP A 237 -17.74 10.80 20.01
C ASP A 237 -17.40 9.75 18.96
N ASN A 238 -17.04 10.20 17.75
CA ASN A 238 -16.66 9.35 16.64
C ASN A 238 -15.18 8.96 16.65
N ILE A 239 -14.43 9.39 17.68
CA ILE A 239 -13.03 8.99 17.85
C ILE A 239 -12.95 7.78 18.79
N ILE A 240 -12.55 6.66 18.21
CA ILE A 240 -12.39 5.37 18.88
C ILE A 240 -10.90 5.22 19.22
N THR A 241 -10.54 5.63 20.44
CA THR A 241 -9.15 5.59 20.89
C THR A 241 -8.87 4.34 21.70
N TYR A 242 -8.05 3.44 21.17
CA TYR A 242 -7.62 2.24 21.90
C TYR A 242 -6.37 2.51 22.75
N ARG A 243 -6.24 1.74 23.83
CA ARG A 243 -5.12 1.81 24.76
C ARG A 243 -4.47 0.42 24.87
N THR A 244 -3.16 0.38 24.80
CA THR A 244 -2.40 -0.88 24.80
C THR A 244 -1.67 -1.14 26.13
N GLY A 245 -1.91 -0.30 27.13
CA GLY A 245 -1.32 -0.45 28.48
C GLY A 245 0.17 -0.08 28.55
N THR A 246 0.81 0.27 27.45
CA THR A 246 2.19 0.75 27.48
C THR A 246 2.20 2.25 27.79
N ASN A 247 2.66 2.61 28.98
CA ASN A 247 2.58 3.97 29.53
C ASN A 247 3.46 5.01 28.84
N LYS A 248 4.19 4.67 27.80
CA LYS A 248 5.06 5.63 27.09
C LYS A 248 4.92 5.49 25.58
N GLY A 249 3.85 6.03 25.07
CA GLY A 249 3.78 6.54 23.71
C GLY A 249 3.77 5.48 22.62
N LYS A 250 4.72 5.57 21.76
CA LYS A 250 4.78 4.83 20.49
C LYS A 250 5.37 3.46 20.69
N GLU A 251 4.92 2.49 19.94
CA GLU A 251 5.62 1.23 19.74
C GLU A 251 7.08 1.55 19.38
N ARG A 252 8.02 1.09 20.25
CA ARG A 252 9.43 1.32 19.99
C ARG A 252 9.95 0.23 19.09
N GLY A 253 10.13 0.53 17.84
CA GLY A 253 10.66 -0.41 16.86
C GLY A 253 10.62 0.21 15.47
N TYR A 254 11.33 -0.44 14.56
CA TYR A 254 11.33 -0.03 13.15
C TYR A 254 10.03 -0.46 12.47
N LEU A 255 9.57 -1.67 12.77
CA LEU A 255 8.29 -2.21 12.29
C LEU A 255 7.25 -2.10 13.40
N SER A 256 6.07 -1.61 13.05
CA SER A 256 4.93 -1.54 13.95
C SER A 256 4.01 -2.74 13.71
N PHE A 257 3.82 -3.57 14.73
CA PHE A 257 2.88 -4.69 14.73
C PHE A 257 1.59 -4.34 15.49
N GLU A 258 1.72 -3.62 16.59
CA GLU A 258 0.61 -3.15 17.40
C GLU A 258 -0.35 -2.28 16.58
N GLY A 259 0.20 -1.42 15.71
CA GLY A 259 -0.57 -0.51 14.85
C GLY A 259 -1.48 -1.21 13.85
N THR A 260 -1.18 -2.47 13.52
CA THR A 260 -2.03 -3.33 12.68
C THR A 260 -2.95 -4.21 13.52
N LEU A 261 -2.37 -4.93 14.49
CA LEU A 261 -3.09 -5.96 15.24
C LEU A 261 -4.12 -5.39 16.21
N ALA A 262 -3.81 -4.32 16.93
CA ALA A 262 -4.74 -3.76 17.91
C ALA A 262 -6.06 -3.27 17.29
N PRO A 263 -6.06 -2.43 16.23
CA PRO A 263 -7.31 -2.03 15.60
C PRO A 263 -8.02 -3.19 14.88
N ALA A 264 -7.32 -4.14 14.27
CA ALA A 264 -7.93 -5.32 13.67
C ALA A 264 -8.63 -6.19 14.73
N SER A 265 -7.99 -6.37 15.89
CA SER A 265 -8.56 -7.18 16.98
C SER A 265 -9.83 -6.59 17.62
N LEU A 266 -10.06 -5.28 17.51
CA LEU A 266 -11.36 -4.69 17.92
C LEU A 266 -12.51 -5.25 17.06
N PHE A 267 -12.31 -5.39 15.76
CA PHE A 267 -13.29 -5.98 14.85
C PHE A 267 -13.35 -7.49 14.99
N LEU A 268 -12.25 -8.16 15.31
CA LEU A 268 -12.26 -9.57 15.66
C LEU A 268 -13.11 -9.84 16.91
N LYS A 269 -13.01 -8.98 17.94
CA LYS A 269 -13.86 -9.08 19.12
C LYS A 269 -15.33 -8.89 18.80
N LEU A 270 -15.65 -7.94 17.92
CA LEU A 270 -17.01 -7.75 17.44
C LEU A 270 -17.53 -9.02 16.72
N TYR A 271 -16.68 -9.63 15.89
CA TYR A 271 -17.00 -10.89 15.22
C TYR A 271 -17.31 -12.02 16.21
N PHE A 272 -16.44 -12.20 17.21
CA PHE A 272 -16.63 -13.22 18.25
C PHE A 272 -17.96 -13.04 18.99
N GLU A 273 -18.26 -11.83 19.44
CA GLU A 273 -19.49 -11.56 20.16
C GLU A 273 -20.74 -11.78 19.29
N VAL A 274 -20.76 -11.28 18.05
CA VAL A 274 -21.94 -11.43 17.17
C VAL A 274 -22.16 -12.88 16.76
N LYS A 275 -21.09 -13.67 16.58
CA LYS A 275 -21.17 -15.10 16.25
C LYS A 275 -21.34 -16.00 17.49
N GLY A 276 -21.40 -15.42 18.69
CA GLY A 276 -21.52 -16.19 19.95
C GLY A 276 -20.29 -17.04 20.27
N LEU A 277 -19.11 -16.62 19.78
CA LEU A 277 -17.85 -17.29 20.10
C LEU A 277 -17.30 -16.74 21.42
N GLU A 278 -16.72 -17.61 22.23
CA GLU A 278 -16.18 -17.27 23.54
C GLU A 278 -14.65 -17.15 23.52
N ASN A 279 -14.09 -16.55 24.59
CA ASN A 279 -12.65 -16.58 24.90
C ASN A 279 -11.72 -15.95 23.85
N ILE A 280 -12.09 -14.78 23.34
CA ILE A 280 -11.21 -14.07 22.39
C ILE A 280 -9.82 -13.77 22.99
N ASP A 281 -9.73 -13.50 24.29
CA ASP A 281 -8.45 -13.21 24.96
C ASP A 281 -7.55 -14.44 24.92
N ASP A 282 -8.09 -15.62 25.13
CA ASP A 282 -7.37 -16.89 25.05
C ASP A 282 -7.00 -17.20 23.59
N PHE A 283 -7.91 -17.01 22.66
CA PHE A 283 -7.63 -17.16 21.23
C PHE A 283 -6.43 -16.29 20.79
N ILE A 284 -6.37 -15.02 21.23
CA ILE A 284 -5.27 -14.11 20.89
C ILE A 284 -3.96 -14.59 21.53
N ARG A 285 -3.99 -14.98 22.82
CA ARG A 285 -2.80 -15.47 23.52
C ARG A 285 -2.25 -16.74 22.88
N GLU A 286 -3.10 -17.74 22.73
CA GLU A 286 -2.72 -19.03 22.15
C GLU A 286 -2.19 -18.88 20.72
N SER A 287 -2.87 -18.06 19.88
CA SER A 287 -2.41 -17.81 18.52
C SER A 287 -1.03 -17.15 18.50
N LEU A 288 -0.80 -16.10 19.27
CA LEU A 288 0.48 -15.39 19.28
C LEU A 288 1.60 -16.20 19.94
N ASP A 289 1.31 -16.95 21.01
CA ASP A 289 2.29 -17.82 21.67
C ASP A 289 2.64 -19.03 20.80
N TYR A 290 1.64 -19.65 20.13
CA TYR A 290 1.88 -20.71 19.17
C TYR A 290 2.82 -20.27 18.05
N TRP A 291 2.54 -19.13 17.41
CA TRP A 291 3.39 -18.62 16.34
C TRP A 291 4.76 -18.22 16.83
N LYS A 292 4.87 -17.60 17.99
CA LYS A 292 6.15 -17.24 18.61
C LYS A 292 7.02 -18.47 18.89
N LYS A 293 6.44 -19.53 19.43
CA LYS A 293 7.13 -20.80 19.66
C LYS A 293 7.52 -21.44 18.33
N TYR A 294 6.58 -21.59 17.39
CA TYR A 294 6.81 -22.17 16.08
C TYR A 294 7.96 -21.47 15.33
N PHE A 295 7.94 -20.14 15.29
CA PHE A 295 9.01 -19.39 14.63
C PHE A 295 10.35 -19.55 15.34
N ASN A 296 10.40 -19.50 16.65
CA ASN A 296 11.63 -19.68 17.39
C ASN A 296 12.23 -21.07 17.12
N ASP A 297 11.43 -22.11 17.16
CA ASP A 297 11.88 -23.49 16.92
C ASP A 297 12.33 -23.66 15.46
N TYR A 298 11.56 -23.14 14.52
CA TYR A 298 11.88 -23.22 13.08
C TYR A 298 13.15 -22.44 12.74
N PHE A 299 13.27 -21.19 13.20
CA PHE A 299 14.44 -20.35 12.94
C PHE A 299 15.70 -20.87 13.60
N ASN A 300 15.61 -21.33 14.85
CA ASN A 300 16.77 -21.90 15.55
C ASN A 300 17.26 -23.20 14.88
N GLY A 301 16.32 -24.04 14.42
CA GLY A 301 16.65 -25.27 13.70
C GLY A 301 17.16 -25.07 12.28
N ASN A 302 16.81 -23.95 11.62
CA ASN A 302 17.11 -23.73 10.20
C ASN A 302 17.93 -22.46 9.92
N LYS A 303 18.59 -21.90 10.92
CA LYS A 303 19.30 -20.61 10.81
C LYS A 303 20.29 -20.56 9.64
N ASP A 304 21.07 -21.61 9.45
CA ASP A 304 22.07 -21.68 8.37
C ASP A 304 21.42 -21.79 7.00
N PHE A 305 20.34 -22.56 6.87
CA PHE A 305 19.56 -22.66 5.65
C PHE A 305 18.95 -21.30 5.29
N LEU A 306 18.29 -20.65 6.25
CA LEU A 306 17.64 -19.36 6.04
C LEU A 306 18.64 -18.26 5.67
N SER A 307 19.83 -18.25 6.29
CA SER A 307 20.87 -17.28 5.95
C SER A 307 21.45 -17.46 4.54
N LYS A 308 21.43 -18.68 4.01
CA LYS A 308 21.82 -18.98 2.62
C LYS A 308 20.71 -18.68 1.63
N PHE A 309 19.46 -18.88 2.04
CA PHE A 309 18.28 -18.73 1.19
C PHE A 309 17.88 -17.27 1.04
N PHE A 310 17.86 -16.51 2.13
CA PHE A 310 17.48 -15.09 2.11
C PHE A 310 18.71 -14.19 1.93
N LYS A 311 18.89 -13.69 0.72
CA LYS A 311 19.96 -12.74 0.42
C LYS A 311 19.40 -11.32 0.36
N PRO A 312 20.10 -10.31 0.91
CA PRO A 312 19.74 -8.92 0.69
C PRO A 312 19.59 -8.64 -0.82
N LYS A 313 18.51 -7.96 -1.20
CA LYS A 313 18.09 -7.66 -2.58
C LYS A 313 17.26 -8.76 -3.29
N ASP A 314 16.99 -9.90 -2.65
CA ASP A 314 16.02 -10.84 -3.20
C ASP A 314 14.63 -10.20 -3.26
N CYS A 315 13.84 -10.63 -4.24
CA CYS A 315 12.45 -10.23 -4.36
C CYS A 315 11.54 -11.36 -3.87
N PHE A 316 10.75 -11.07 -2.86
CA PHE A 316 9.75 -12.02 -2.35
C PHE A 316 8.47 -11.91 -3.15
N ASN A 317 7.92 -13.06 -3.50
CA ASN A 317 6.61 -13.16 -4.13
C ASN A 317 5.64 -13.80 -3.15
N ILE A 318 4.67 -13.02 -2.70
CA ILE A 318 3.64 -13.45 -1.77
C ILE A 318 2.39 -13.77 -2.57
N PHE A 319 1.94 -15.03 -2.50
CA PHE A 319 0.70 -15.45 -3.13
C PHE A 319 -0.43 -15.39 -2.12
N ILE A 320 -1.46 -14.63 -2.46
CA ILE A 320 -2.64 -14.44 -1.60
C ILE A 320 -3.89 -15.05 -2.23
N GLY A 321 -4.80 -15.47 -1.38
CA GLY A 321 -6.20 -15.76 -1.70
C GLY A 321 -7.09 -14.86 -0.85
N ASP A 322 -8.40 -15.03 -0.99
CA ASP A 322 -9.38 -14.17 -0.34
C ASP A 322 -9.19 -14.06 1.18
N PHE A 323 -8.90 -15.19 1.85
CA PHE A 323 -8.72 -15.23 3.32
C PHE A 323 -7.34 -14.73 3.75
N THR A 324 -6.31 -14.86 2.91
CA THR A 324 -4.94 -14.48 3.25
C THR A 324 -4.54 -13.10 2.74
N SER A 325 -5.45 -12.39 2.07
CA SER A 325 -5.15 -11.07 1.49
C SER A 325 -4.71 -10.04 2.54
N VAL A 326 -5.32 -10.06 3.72
CA VAL A 326 -4.96 -9.15 4.83
C VAL A 326 -3.54 -9.40 5.29
N ALA A 327 -3.20 -10.68 5.55
CA ALA A 327 -1.88 -11.07 6.01
C ALA A 327 -0.80 -10.79 4.94
N GLY A 328 -1.11 -11.06 3.67
CA GLY A 328 -0.19 -10.78 2.56
C GLY A 328 0.09 -9.30 2.38
N THR A 329 -0.93 -8.44 2.49
CA THR A 329 -0.77 -6.99 2.43
C THR A 329 0.04 -6.45 3.61
N ASP A 330 -0.18 -6.96 4.83
CA ASP A 330 0.61 -6.55 5.99
C ASP A 330 2.07 -7.02 5.88
N LEU A 331 2.29 -8.24 5.43
CA LEU A 331 3.64 -8.79 5.22
C LEU A 331 4.41 -7.98 4.16
N GLU A 332 3.77 -7.64 3.03
CA GLU A 332 4.36 -6.75 2.03
C GLU A 332 4.78 -5.42 2.64
N SER A 333 3.87 -4.76 3.36
CA SER A 333 4.15 -3.48 4.04
C SER A 333 5.36 -3.61 4.97
N LYS A 334 5.43 -4.67 5.77
CA LYS A 334 6.54 -4.90 6.72
C LYS A 334 7.87 -5.19 6.01
N ILE A 335 7.86 -5.99 4.95
CA ILE A 335 9.06 -6.29 4.15
C ILE A 335 9.59 -5.01 3.50
N ILE A 336 8.71 -4.20 2.88
CA ILE A 336 9.10 -2.94 2.24
C ILE A 336 9.59 -1.92 3.27
N GLU A 337 8.89 -1.77 4.40
CA GLU A 337 9.30 -0.89 5.50
C GLU A 337 10.65 -1.30 6.09
N SER A 338 10.99 -2.59 6.08
CA SER A 338 12.28 -3.07 6.56
C SER A 338 13.45 -2.58 5.71
N GLY A 339 13.22 -2.31 4.43
CA GLY A 339 14.24 -1.93 3.46
C GLY A 339 15.28 -3.02 3.17
N ILE A 340 15.03 -4.26 3.60
CA ILE A 340 15.96 -5.39 3.44
C ILE A 340 15.70 -6.10 2.11
N PHE A 341 14.42 -6.29 1.77
CA PHE A 341 13.97 -7.04 0.61
C PHE A 341 12.97 -6.25 -0.23
N SER A 342 12.89 -6.60 -1.51
CA SER A 342 11.76 -6.23 -2.36
C SER A 342 10.64 -7.26 -2.18
N CYS A 343 9.40 -6.83 -2.36
CA CYS A 343 8.24 -7.71 -2.22
C CYS A 343 7.17 -7.39 -3.26
N LEU A 344 6.53 -8.45 -3.77
CA LEU A 344 5.39 -8.36 -4.67
C LEU A 344 4.28 -9.26 -4.16
N VAL A 345 3.07 -8.73 -4.06
CA VAL A 345 1.88 -9.50 -3.73
C VAL A 345 1.14 -9.90 -5.00
N HIS A 346 0.82 -11.17 -5.11
CA HIS A 346 0.12 -11.72 -6.24
C HIS A 346 -1.17 -12.41 -5.79
N GLU A 347 -2.27 -12.03 -6.38
CA GLU A 347 -3.48 -12.83 -6.34
C GLU A 347 -3.27 -14.04 -7.27
N LYS A 348 -3.64 -15.26 -6.79
CA LYS A 348 -3.31 -16.54 -7.49
C LYS A 348 -3.81 -16.59 -8.93
N LYS A 349 -5.04 -16.14 -9.18
CA LYS A 349 -5.62 -16.16 -10.53
C LYS A 349 -4.90 -15.17 -11.44
N ASN A 350 -4.63 -13.95 -10.97
CA ASN A 350 -3.89 -12.96 -11.74
C ASN A 350 -2.46 -13.39 -12.05
N PHE A 351 -1.83 -14.14 -11.14
CA PHE A 351 -0.49 -14.68 -11.39
C PHE A 351 -0.51 -15.70 -12.52
N SER A 352 -1.49 -16.61 -12.53
CA SER A 352 -1.62 -17.64 -13.57
C SER A 352 -1.98 -17.07 -14.96
N HIS A 353 -2.48 -15.83 -15.05
CA HIS A 353 -2.79 -15.13 -16.29
C HIS A 353 -1.60 -14.38 -16.93
N GLY A 354 -0.36 -14.87 -16.73
CA GLY A 354 0.81 -14.40 -17.45
C GLY A 354 1.92 -13.75 -16.60
N ARG A 355 1.66 -13.41 -15.31
CA ARG A 355 2.71 -12.88 -14.44
C ARG A 355 3.83 -13.90 -14.15
N PHE A 356 3.57 -15.19 -14.30
CA PHE A 356 4.56 -16.26 -14.15
C PHE A 356 5.64 -16.23 -15.24
N ILE A 357 5.37 -15.64 -16.40
CA ILE A 357 6.30 -15.59 -17.54
C ILE A 357 7.61 -14.90 -17.14
N ASN A 358 7.54 -13.89 -16.27
CA ASN A 358 8.72 -13.20 -15.74
C ASN A 358 9.67 -14.11 -14.94
N TYR A 359 9.18 -15.26 -14.45
CA TYR A 359 9.99 -16.24 -13.71
C TYR A 359 10.72 -17.21 -14.61
N GLU A 360 10.18 -17.56 -15.76
CA GLU A 360 10.82 -18.44 -16.71
C GLU A 360 12.03 -17.79 -17.38
N HIS A 361 11.95 -16.47 -17.59
CA HIS A 361 13.06 -15.72 -18.19
C HIS A 361 14.18 -15.39 -17.20
N ASN A 362 13.95 -15.46 -15.90
CA ASN A 362 14.94 -15.16 -14.86
C ASN A 362 15.60 -16.40 -14.23
N LYS A 363 15.39 -17.57 -14.80
CA LYS A 363 16.07 -18.83 -14.41
C LYS A 363 17.49 -18.96 -15.00
N LYS A 364 18.17 -17.84 -15.23
CA LYS A 364 19.57 -17.86 -15.65
C LYS A 364 20.48 -17.43 -14.51
#